data_f225f1798eec0b6b1fb52927e24714a2
#
_entry.id   f225f1798eec0b6b1fb52927e24714a2
#
_cell.length_a   1.000
_cell.length_b   1.000
_cell.length_c   1.000
_cell.angle_alpha   90.00
_cell.angle_beta   90.00
_cell.angle_gamma   90.00
#
_symmetry.space_group_name_H-M   'P 1'
#
loop_
_entity.id
_entity.type
_entity.pdbx_description
1 polymer ?
#
loop_
_entity_poly.entity_id
_entity_poly.type
_entity_poly.pdbx_seq_one_letter_code
_entity_poly.pdbx_strand_id
1 'polypeptide(L)'
;VAIAQRLGAEVHSYPDWKGFAVQRNRLLAHARGDYIFFLDADEVMTPAFAQELQAIVRSGAQAVWTIRWRMVAYGHELKYFRSQSQIERLFVRAMVREFTGVVHEQAELLPPPGGGAVPRCLIEARLLHYSRTTVRGSLEKLTQYAMLGAAKRAATGKKGGVVRGLA
;
A
#
# COMPACT_ATOMS: atom_id res chain seq x y z
N VAL A 1 8.88 -7.08 16.23
CA VAL A 1 9.29 -8.45 15.91
C VAL A 1 8.70 -9.41 16.94
N ALA A 2 9.08 -9.34 18.25
CA ALA A 2 8.66 -10.31 19.27
C ALA A 2 7.13 -10.48 19.41
N ILE A 3 6.34 -9.41 19.30
CA ILE A 3 4.88 -9.48 19.36
C ILE A 3 4.31 -10.26 18.16
N ALA A 4 4.79 -9.98 16.96
CA ALA A 4 4.34 -10.67 15.76
C ALA A 4 4.66 -12.18 15.81
N GLN A 5 5.89 -12.54 16.22
CA GLN A 5 6.29 -13.93 16.39
C GLN A 5 5.43 -14.65 17.44
N ARG A 6 5.16 -14.00 18.60
CA ARG A 6 4.30 -14.56 19.65
C ARG A 6 2.86 -14.80 19.16
N LEU A 7 2.39 -14.02 18.21
CA LEU A 7 1.09 -14.19 17.58
C LEU A 7 1.11 -15.15 16.36
N GLY A 8 2.22 -15.86 16.14
CA GLY A 8 2.34 -16.87 15.10
C GLY A 8 2.70 -16.33 13.71
N ALA A 9 3.07 -15.05 13.61
CA ALA A 9 3.51 -14.49 12.33
C ALA A 9 4.92 -14.98 11.96
N GLU A 10 5.11 -15.32 10.70
CA GLU A 10 6.43 -15.54 10.11
C GLU A 10 7.10 -14.17 9.92
N VAL A 11 8.28 -13.98 10.49
CA VAL A 11 8.98 -12.70 10.51
C VAL A 11 10.27 -12.77 9.73
N HIS A 12 10.38 -11.97 8.68
CA HIS A 12 11.58 -11.81 7.87
C HIS A 12 12.16 -10.41 8.07
N SER A 13 13.44 -10.30 8.39
CA SER A 13 14.12 -9.02 8.62
C SER A 13 15.13 -8.74 7.52
N TYR A 14 15.02 -7.61 6.88
CA TYR A 14 15.91 -7.14 5.83
C TYR A 14 16.42 -5.74 6.18
N PRO A 15 17.57 -5.62 6.87
CA PRO A 15 18.11 -4.33 7.32
C PRO A 15 18.60 -3.44 6.18
N ASP A 16 18.87 -4.01 5.01
CA ASP A 16 19.29 -3.31 3.81
C ASP A 16 18.08 -2.72 3.07
N TRP A 17 17.70 -1.50 3.44
CA TRP A 17 16.61 -0.81 2.76
C TRP A 17 16.96 -0.48 1.29
N LYS A 18 16.17 -1.00 0.35
CA LYS A 18 16.33 -0.80 -1.10
C LYS A 18 15.05 -0.26 -1.79
N GLY A 19 14.14 0.30 -1.02
CA GLY A 19 12.87 0.84 -1.49
C GLY A 19 11.68 -0.12 -1.32
N PHE A 20 10.48 0.44 -1.48
CA PHE A 20 9.23 -0.29 -1.23
C PHE A 20 9.02 -1.47 -2.18
N ALA A 21 9.30 -1.30 -3.47
CA ALA A 21 9.15 -2.38 -4.45
C ALA A 21 9.99 -3.61 -4.09
N VAL A 22 11.26 -3.39 -3.68
CA VAL A 22 12.14 -4.49 -3.26
C VAL A 22 11.60 -5.17 -2.02
N GLN A 23 11.07 -4.42 -1.03
CA GLN A 23 10.50 -5.02 0.18
C GLN A 23 9.23 -5.82 -0.14
N ARG A 24 8.36 -5.34 -1.05
CA ARG A 24 7.19 -6.11 -1.50
C ARG A 24 7.58 -7.39 -2.23
N ASN A 25 8.61 -7.36 -3.07
CA ASN A 25 9.12 -8.54 -3.76
C ASN A 25 9.71 -9.57 -2.78
N ARG A 26 10.39 -9.10 -1.73
CA ARG A 26 10.87 -9.98 -0.64
C ARG A 26 9.71 -10.67 0.07
N LEU A 27 8.64 -9.93 0.40
CA LEU A 27 7.43 -10.50 1.00
C LEU A 27 6.70 -11.44 0.02
N LEU A 28 6.63 -11.08 -1.26
CA LEU A 28 6.05 -11.92 -2.31
C LEU A 28 6.73 -13.28 -2.41
N ALA A 29 8.05 -13.33 -2.26
CA ALA A 29 8.83 -14.57 -2.29
C ALA A 29 8.48 -15.53 -1.13
N HIS A 30 8.00 -15.01 0.00
CA HIS A 30 7.56 -15.81 1.14
C HIS A 30 6.07 -16.15 1.11
N ALA A 31 5.29 -15.49 0.25
CA ALA A 31 3.85 -15.70 0.17
C ALA A 31 3.50 -17.09 -0.40
N ARG A 32 2.61 -17.82 0.28
CA ARG A 32 2.21 -19.19 -0.08
C ARG A 32 0.71 -19.34 -0.36
N GLY A 33 -0.11 -18.36 0.03
CA GLY A 33 -1.55 -18.37 -0.21
C GLY A 33 -1.93 -18.04 -1.65
N ASP A 34 -3.17 -18.32 -2.02
CA ASP A 34 -3.71 -18.00 -3.36
C ASP A 34 -3.91 -16.49 -3.54
N TYR A 35 -4.13 -15.76 -2.45
CA TYR A 35 -4.26 -14.33 -2.42
C TYR A 35 -3.19 -13.70 -1.54
N ILE A 36 -2.77 -12.50 -1.88
CA ILE A 36 -1.83 -11.69 -1.10
C ILE A 36 -2.51 -10.36 -0.79
N PHE A 37 -2.57 -10.03 0.50
CA PHE A 37 -3.01 -8.72 0.96
C PHE A 37 -1.86 -8.01 1.67
N PHE A 38 -1.47 -6.82 1.17
CA PHE A 38 -0.44 -6.00 1.79
C PHE A 38 -1.07 -5.03 2.80
N LEU A 39 -0.65 -5.16 4.06
CA LEU A 39 -1.05 -4.28 5.16
C LEU A 39 0.20 -3.61 5.72
N ASP A 40 0.21 -2.28 5.74
CA ASP A 40 1.34 -1.52 6.29
C ASP A 40 1.24 -1.47 7.83
N ALA A 41 2.36 -1.28 8.52
CA ALA A 41 2.43 -1.37 9.99
C ALA A 41 1.63 -0.25 10.71
N ASP A 42 1.28 0.82 10.01
CA ASP A 42 0.43 1.93 10.50
C ASP A 42 -1.02 1.83 10.02
N GLU A 43 -1.42 0.67 9.48
CA GLU A 43 -2.78 0.37 9.06
C GLU A 43 -3.45 -0.65 10.00
N VAL A 44 -4.75 -0.47 10.24
CA VAL A 44 -5.55 -1.39 11.05
C VAL A 44 -6.77 -1.85 10.27
N MET A 45 -6.93 -3.17 10.19
CA MET A 45 -8.08 -3.80 9.57
C MET A 45 -9.30 -3.70 10.49
N THR A 46 -10.38 -3.11 9.98
CA THR A 46 -11.67 -3.08 10.70
C THR A 46 -12.41 -4.42 10.55
N PRO A 47 -13.33 -4.78 11.47
CA PRO A 47 -14.13 -6.00 11.32
C PRO A 47 -14.90 -6.06 9.99
N ALA A 48 -15.48 -4.94 9.55
CA ALA A 48 -16.16 -4.86 8.26
C ALA A 48 -15.22 -5.13 7.08
N PHE A 49 -14.00 -4.57 7.13
CA PHE A 49 -13.00 -4.82 6.11
C PHE A 49 -12.57 -6.29 6.07
N ALA A 50 -12.36 -6.90 7.23
CA ALA A 50 -11.98 -8.31 7.33
C ALA A 50 -13.08 -9.24 6.76
N GLN A 51 -14.35 -8.92 7.03
CA GLN A 51 -15.49 -9.69 6.50
C GLN A 51 -15.56 -9.60 4.97
N GLU A 52 -15.43 -8.40 4.40
CA GLU A 52 -15.45 -8.19 2.95
C GLU A 52 -14.26 -8.88 2.28
N LEU A 53 -13.05 -8.72 2.84
CA LEU A 53 -11.84 -9.40 2.36
C LEU A 53 -12.02 -10.93 2.33
N GLN A 54 -12.55 -11.51 3.41
CA GLN A 54 -12.84 -12.95 3.47
C GLN A 54 -13.88 -13.39 2.44
N ALA A 55 -14.91 -12.58 2.20
CA ALA A 55 -15.92 -12.89 1.19
C ALA A 55 -15.31 -12.91 -0.22
N ILE A 56 -14.44 -11.94 -0.54
CA ILE A 56 -13.70 -11.89 -1.81
C ILE A 56 -12.84 -13.15 -1.98
N VAL A 57 -12.04 -13.49 -0.97
CA VAL A 57 -11.17 -14.68 -1.04
C VAL A 57 -11.97 -15.96 -1.22
N ARG A 58 -13.08 -16.12 -0.51
CA ARG A 58 -13.97 -17.30 -0.64
C ARG A 58 -14.64 -17.39 -2.00
N SER A 59 -14.87 -16.27 -2.68
CA SER A 59 -15.48 -16.27 -4.01
C SER A 59 -14.57 -16.81 -5.12
N GLY A 60 -13.26 -16.89 -4.87
CA GLY A 60 -12.28 -17.28 -5.87
C GLY A 60 -12.11 -16.28 -7.02
N ALA A 61 -12.59 -15.05 -6.88
CA ALA A 61 -12.58 -14.05 -7.94
C ALA A 61 -11.15 -13.70 -8.40
N GLN A 62 -10.97 -13.58 -9.70
CA GLN A 62 -9.67 -13.32 -10.35
C GLN A 62 -9.57 -11.84 -10.72
N ALA A 63 -9.15 -11.00 -9.77
CA ALA A 63 -9.04 -9.56 -9.94
C ALA A 63 -7.89 -8.98 -9.10
N VAL A 64 -7.70 -7.68 -9.19
CA VAL A 64 -6.92 -6.86 -8.25
C VAL A 64 -7.87 -5.91 -7.54
N TRP A 65 -7.72 -5.77 -6.24
CA TRP A 65 -8.57 -4.87 -5.46
C TRP A 65 -7.78 -3.71 -4.91
N THR A 66 -8.36 -2.53 -5.09
CA THR A 66 -7.94 -1.29 -4.45
C THR A 66 -8.65 -1.12 -3.12
N ILE A 67 -8.00 -0.39 -2.23
CA ILE A 67 -8.53 -0.02 -0.93
C ILE A 67 -8.60 1.49 -0.78
N ARG A 68 -9.35 1.94 0.22
CA ARG A 68 -9.39 3.32 0.70
C ARG A 68 -9.18 3.36 2.20
N TRP A 69 -8.74 4.50 2.71
CA TRP A 69 -8.49 4.69 4.13
C TRP A 69 -9.50 5.60 4.82
N ARG A 70 -9.64 5.38 6.12
CA ARG A 70 -10.09 6.34 7.11
C ARG A 70 -8.84 6.84 7.83
N MET A 71 -8.49 8.08 7.60
CA MET A 71 -7.25 8.67 8.13
C MET A 71 -7.41 8.98 9.61
N VAL A 72 -6.44 8.55 10.41
CA VAL A 72 -6.33 8.90 11.84
C VAL A 72 -5.09 9.74 12.04
N ALA A 73 -5.26 10.96 12.57
CA ALA A 73 -4.16 11.85 12.89
C ALA A 73 -4.26 12.32 14.35
N TYR A 74 -3.15 12.27 15.07
CA TYR A 74 -3.05 12.70 16.46
C TYR A 74 -4.12 12.10 17.39
N GLY A 75 -4.47 10.83 17.16
CA GLY A 75 -5.50 10.11 17.92
C GLY A 75 -6.94 10.34 17.47
N HIS A 76 -7.17 11.18 16.45
CA HIS A 76 -8.51 11.51 15.97
C HIS A 76 -8.72 11.08 14.52
N GLU A 77 -9.89 10.49 14.22
CA GLU A 77 -10.28 10.21 12.83
C GLU A 77 -10.65 11.53 12.13
N LEU A 78 -10.05 11.74 10.95
CA LEU A 78 -10.30 12.90 10.10
C LEU A 78 -11.59 12.71 9.30
N LYS A 79 -12.72 13.15 9.84
CA LYS A 79 -14.05 12.94 9.23
C LYS A 79 -14.24 13.68 7.89
N TYR A 80 -13.62 14.85 7.74
CA TYR A 80 -13.81 15.73 6.58
C TYR A 80 -12.74 15.53 5.48
N PHE A 81 -11.55 15.06 5.87
CA PHE A 81 -10.48 14.75 4.91
C PHE A 81 -10.47 13.25 4.58
N ARG A 82 -11.51 12.78 3.90
CA ARG A 82 -11.53 11.41 3.40
C ARG A 82 -10.56 11.29 2.24
N SER A 83 -9.54 10.48 2.40
CA SER A 83 -8.68 10.13 1.28
C SER A 83 -9.52 9.48 0.18
N GLN A 84 -9.49 10.07 -1.00
CA GLN A 84 -10.07 9.49 -2.21
C GLN A 84 -9.03 8.64 -2.96
N SER A 85 -7.77 8.67 -2.49
CA SER A 85 -6.71 7.87 -3.07
C SER A 85 -7.05 6.39 -2.94
N GLN A 86 -6.93 5.69 -4.04
CA GLN A 86 -7.08 4.24 -4.10
C GLN A 86 -5.72 3.64 -4.37
N ILE A 87 -5.41 2.54 -3.69
CA ILE A 87 -4.16 1.81 -3.87
C ILE A 87 -4.46 0.32 -3.96
N GLU A 88 -3.79 -0.36 -4.87
CA GLU A 88 -3.90 -1.80 -5.02
C GLU A 88 -3.22 -2.50 -3.85
N ARG A 89 -3.97 -3.37 -3.14
CA ARG A 89 -3.50 -4.05 -1.93
C ARG A 89 -3.80 -5.55 -1.90
N LEU A 90 -4.89 -5.99 -2.53
CA LEU A 90 -5.25 -7.41 -2.62
C LEU A 90 -5.04 -7.90 -4.05
N PHE A 91 -4.33 -8.99 -4.17
CA PHE A 91 -3.93 -9.60 -5.44
C PHE A 91 -4.16 -11.10 -5.41
N VAL A 92 -4.49 -11.68 -6.54
CA VAL A 92 -4.31 -13.12 -6.76
C VAL A 92 -2.81 -13.37 -6.94
N ARG A 93 -2.20 -14.20 -6.09
CA ARG A 93 -0.74 -14.40 -6.06
C ARG A 93 -0.17 -14.83 -7.41
N ALA A 94 -0.83 -15.75 -8.10
CA ALA A 94 -0.38 -16.25 -9.39
C ALA A 94 -0.38 -15.18 -10.50
N MET A 95 -1.08 -14.06 -10.32
CA MET A 95 -1.14 -12.96 -11.28
C MET A 95 -0.09 -11.88 -11.00
N VAL A 96 0.60 -11.91 -9.88
CA VAL A 96 1.66 -10.93 -9.56
C VAL A 96 3.00 -11.47 -10.03
N ARG A 97 3.61 -10.78 -10.99
CA ARG A 97 4.97 -11.07 -11.47
C ARG A 97 6.00 -10.50 -10.48
N GLU A 98 5.94 -9.19 -10.26
CA GLU A 98 6.81 -8.46 -9.37
C GLU A 98 6.25 -7.05 -9.09
N PHE A 99 6.87 -6.35 -8.15
CA PHE A 99 6.63 -4.94 -7.89
C PHE A 99 7.79 -4.11 -8.43
N THR A 100 7.49 -3.01 -9.13
CA THR A 100 8.46 -2.08 -9.69
C THR A 100 8.19 -0.66 -9.24
N GLY A 101 9.15 0.25 -9.41
CA GLY A 101 9.04 1.66 -9.04
C GLY A 101 9.81 2.02 -7.77
N VAL A 102 10.25 3.28 -7.70
CA VAL A 102 11.11 3.78 -6.61
C VAL A 102 10.29 4.43 -5.49
N VAL A 103 9.30 5.24 -5.83
CA VAL A 103 8.49 6.04 -4.85
C VAL A 103 7.05 5.56 -4.78
N HIS A 104 6.49 5.13 -5.91
CA HIS A 104 5.17 4.57 -6.03
C HIS A 104 5.31 3.22 -6.72
N GLU A 105 5.41 2.20 -5.92
CA GLU A 105 5.51 0.83 -6.40
C GLU A 105 4.20 0.42 -7.08
N GLN A 106 4.34 -0.28 -8.19
CA GLN A 106 3.23 -0.85 -8.94
C GLN A 106 3.45 -2.34 -9.14
N ALA A 107 2.38 -3.12 -9.07
CA ALA A 107 2.44 -4.53 -9.40
C ALA A 107 2.48 -4.71 -10.92
N GLU A 108 3.46 -5.44 -11.42
CA GLU A 108 3.44 -5.98 -12.77
C GLU A 108 2.60 -7.25 -12.77
N LEU A 109 1.48 -7.20 -13.50
CA LEU A 109 0.50 -8.26 -13.49
C LEU A 109 0.63 -9.14 -14.76
N LEU A 110 0.53 -10.42 -14.55
CA LEU A 110 0.33 -11.40 -15.63
C LEU A 110 -1.16 -11.42 -16.01
N PRO A 111 -1.49 -11.64 -17.29
CA PRO A 111 -2.88 -11.79 -17.70
C PRO A 111 -3.53 -12.99 -16.98
N PRO A 112 -4.84 -12.91 -16.71
CA PRO A 112 -5.57 -14.03 -16.11
C PRO A 112 -5.59 -15.24 -17.08
N PRO A 113 -5.87 -16.45 -16.55
CA PRO A 113 -6.15 -17.61 -17.39
C PRO A 113 -7.25 -17.28 -18.40
N GLY A 114 -6.96 -17.49 -19.71
CA GLY A 114 -7.87 -17.10 -20.79
C GLY A 114 -7.54 -15.76 -21.44
N GLY A 115 -6.55 -15.02 -20.93
CA GLY A 115 -6.10 -13.74 -21.49
C GLY A 115 -7.00 -12.57 -21.11
N GLY A 116 -6.68 -11.39 -21.64
CA GLY A 116 -7.42 -10.15 -21.39
C GLY A 116 -6.82 -9.29 -20.27
N ALA A 117 -7.50 -8.18 -19.99
CA ALA A 117 -7.10 -7.26 -18.92
C ALA A 117 -7.50 -7.82 -17.55
N VAL A 118 -6.61 -7.62 -16.57
CA VAL A 118 -6.92 -7.96 -15.17
C VAL A 118 -8.03 -7.03 -14.65
N PRO A 119 -9.18 -7.55 -14.17
CA PRO A 119 -10.21 -6.74 -13.59
C PRO A 119 -9.71 -5.98 -12.35
N ARG A 120 -10.15 -4.73 -12.18
CA ARG A 120 -9.86 -3.92 -11.00
C ARG A 120 -11.14 -3.61 -10.24
N CYS A 121 -11.17 -4.00 -8.99
CA CYS A 121 -12.31 -3.84 -8.10
C CYS A 121 -11.94 -2.97 -6.90
N LEU A 122 -12.93 -2.51 -6.16
CA LEU A 122 -12.75 -1.74 -4.93
C LEU A 122 -13.30 -2.54 -3.76
N ILE A 123 -12.53 -2.60 -2.66
CA ILE A 123 -13.04 -3.00 -1.35
C ILE A 123 -13.75 -1.77 -0.76
N GLU A 124 -15.05 -1.86 -0.52
CA GLU A 124 -15.86 -0.71 -0.07
C GLU A 124 -15.57 -0.35 1.38
N ALA A 125 -15.38 -1.33 2.24
CA ALA A 125 -14.92 -1.11 3.60
C ALA A 125 -13.55 -0.44 3.60
N ARG A 126 -13.26 0.32 4.65
CA ARG A 126 -12.04 1.12 4.74
C ARG A 126 -11.13 0.64 5.86
N LEU A 127 -9.83 0.65 5.62
CA LEU A 127 -8.82 0.50 6.65
C LEU A 127 -8.70 1.78 7.48
N LEU A 128 -8.32 1.66 8.74
CA LEU A 128 -7.82 2.79 9.53
C LEU A 128 -6.34 2.99 9.20
N HIS A 129 -5.92 4.23 8.93
CA HIS A 129 -4.53 4.55 8.64
C HIS A 129 -4.02 5.60 9.63
N TYR A 130 -3.14 5.20 10.52
CA TYR A 130 -2.53 6.03 11.56
C TYR A 130 -1.27 6.74 11.04
N SER A 131 -1.43 7.50 9.96
CA SER A 131 -0.29 8.09 9.24
C SER A 131 0.42 9.22 9.98
N ARG A 132 -0.21 9.80 11.02
CA ARG A 132 0.29 10.97 11.75
C ARG A 132 0.09 10.77 13.23
N THR A 133 1.14 10.36 13.94
CA THR A 133 1.12 10.14 15.39
C THR A 133 1.62 11.36 16.17
N THR A 134 2.61 12.10 15.64
CA THR A 134 3.18 13.31 16.25
C THR A 134 3.34 14.43 15.23
N VAL A 135 3.28 15.67 15.67
CA VAL A 135 3.54 16.86 14.84
C VAL A 135 4.96 16.81 14.25
N ARG A 136 5.95 16.46 15.07
CA ARG A 136 7.34 16.34 14.65
C ARG A 136 7.48 15.32 13.51
N GLY A 137 6.95 14.09 13.69
CA GLY A 137 7.01 13.06 12.64
C GLY A 137 6.26 13.46 11.37
N SER A 138 5.21 14.27 11.49
CA SER A 138 4.50 14.81 10.32
C SER A 138 5.35 15.80 9.53
N LEU A 139 6.10 16.68 10.21
CA LEU A 139 7.03 17.63 9.57
C LEU A 139 8.22 16.90 8.93
N GLU A 140 8.80 15.92 9.61
CA GLU A 140 9.88 15.09 9.08
C GLU A 140 9.44 14.35 7.80
N LYS A 141 8.26 13.74 7.83
CA LYS A 141 7.65 13.05 6.67
C LYS A 141 7.38 14.01 5.51
N LEU A 142 6.85 15.20 5.79
CA LEU A 142 6.62 16.24 4.78
C LEU A 142 7.92 16.66 4.09
N THR A 143 8.96 16.92 4.88
CA THR A 143 10.29 17.30 4.36
C THR A 143 10.87 16.18 3.49
N GLN A 144 10.81 14.94 3.96
CA GLN A 144 11.29 13.78 3.20
C GLN A 144 10.58 13.63 1.85
N TYR A 145 9.25 13.70 1.84
CA TYR A 145 8.47 13.60 0.59
C TYR A 145 8.73 14.77 -0.35
N ALA A 146 8.90 15.98 0.18
CA ALA A 146 9.26 17.15 -0.63
C ALA A 146 10.63 16.98 -1.32
N MET A 147 11.63 16.46 -0.59
CA MET A 147 12.95 16.17 -1.14
C MET A 147 12.91 15.06 -2.20
N LEU A 148 12.21 13.96 -1.94
CA LEU A 148 12.06 12.88 -2.91
C LEU A 148 11.32 13.35 -4.17
N GLY A 149 10.26 14.14 -4.01
CA GLY A 149 9.54 14.76 -5.11
C GLY A 149 10.39 15.71 -5.94
N ALA A 150 11.25 16.50 -5.29
CA ALA A 150 12.21 17.39 -5.95
C ALA A 150 13.26 16.60 -6.75
N ALA A 151 13.85 15.57 -6.14
CA ALA A 151 14.82 14.69 -6.80
C ALA A 151 14.22 14.00 -8.04
N LYS A 152 12.99 13.45 -7.92
CA LYS A 152 12.28 12.85 -9.05
C LYS A 152 12.03 13.83 -10.19
N ARG A 153 11.66 15.08 -9.88
CA ARG A 153 11.47 16.13 -10.90
C ARG A 153 12.77 16.52 -11.57
N ALA A 154 13.84 16.68 -10.80
CA ALA A 154 15.16 16.96 -11.34
C ALA A 154 15.63 15.88 -12.32
N ALA A 155 15.47 14.61 -11.96
CA ALA A 155 15.81 13.47 -12.80
C ALA A 155 14.99 13.42 -14.11
N THR A 156 13.76 13.98 -14.12
CA THR A 156 12.89 14.02 -15.31
C THR A 156 12.96 15.35 -16.06
N GLY A 157 13.90 16.25 -15.72
CA GLY A 157 14.07 17.57 -16.37
C GLY A 157 12.92 18.56 -16.12
N LYS A 158 12.00 18.27 -15.22
CA LYS A 158 10.85 19.13 -14.91
C LYS A 158 11.28 20.25 -13.96
N LYS A 159 11.22 21.50 -14.45
CA LYS A 159 11.52 22.68 -13.63
C LYS A 159 10.44 22.91 -12.56
N GLY A 160 10.84 23.28 -11.36
CA GLY A 160 9.96 23.79 -10.31
C GLY A 160 9.47 25.21 -10.64
N GLY A 161 8.38 25.64 -10.02
CA GLY A 161 7.88 27.01 -10.13
C GLY A 161 6.99 27.35 -8.93
N VAL A 162 6.92 28.64 -8.56
CA VAL A 162 6.18 29.14 -7.39
C VAL A 162 4.70 28.73 -7.44
N VAL A 163 4.06 28.80 -8.60
CA VAL A 163 2.64 28.42 -8.79
C VAL A 163 2.39 26.94 -8.53
N ARG A 164 3.37 26.06 -8.75
CA ARG A 164 3.26 24.61 -8.47
C ARG A 164 3.64 24.23 -7.03
N GLY A 165 4.23 25.12 -6.28
CA GLY A 165 4.52 24.93 -4.85
C GLY A 165 3.35 25.32 -3.95
N LEU A 166 2.34 26.02 -4.50
CA LEU A 166 1.14 26.48 -3.80
C LEU A 166 -0.10 25.62 -4.11
N ALA A 167 -0.01 24.64 -5.00
CA ALA A 167 -1.02 23.67 -5.34
C ALA A 167 -0.73 22.30 -4.71
#